data_d7d5f5891307e01e570cf8a02e371b3d
#
_entry.id   d7d5f5891307e01e570cf8a02e371b3d
#
_cell.length_a   1.000
_cell.length_b   1.000
_cell.length_c   1.000
_cell.angle_alpha   90.00
_cell.angle_beta   90.00
_cell.angle_gamma   90.00
#
_symmetry.space_group_name_H-M   'P 1'
#
loop_
_entity.id
_entity.type
_entity.pdbx_description
1 polymer ?
#
loop_
_entity_poly.entity_id
_entity_poly.type
_entity_poly.pdbx_seq_one_letter_code
_entity_poly.pdbx_strand_id
1 'polypeptide(L)'
;MKHFAHLTSRLALTAAAALLLSAMSAAQSLTNYTNFPMIGLVRGQTLQINLVAFPPDPCIATLGFQNVDGSPVGTTTNVALQPGQSASLALNGNSLTSVPAQRVEVQPTVVVAAGVASQCSASAEIYDNVLGLSSVAVPGAAGWPPDPAFGMIGVTELQTVRLNVVAYPPDPCVGQLSFVNAQGVQVGNTLNVQLAPGQAVWLDLPGSTLVTKLGQRAEVQPVVTAPNGGCVASAEVYINGLGATSVYIPPDPCSASASCAVP
;
A
#
# COMPACT_ATOMS: atom_id res chain seq x y z
N MET A 1 -6.75 -57.13 41.34
CA MET A 1 -6.97 -55.67 41.31
C MET A 1 -5.84 -54.87 40.60
N LYS A 2 -5.04 -55.45 39.70
CA LYS A 2 -3.95 -54.71 39.00
C LYS A 2 -4.25 -54.32 37.53
N HIS A 3 -5.42 -54.71 36.98
CA HIS A 3 -5.76 -54.44 35.56
C HIS A 3 -6.62 -53.20 35.32
N PHE A 4 -7.19 -52.56 36.33
CA PHE A 4 -8.04 -51.36 36.17
C PHE A 4 -7.28 -50.07 36.10
N ALA A 5 -6.03 -49.98 36.58
CA ALA A 5 -5.25 -48.76 36.59
C ALA A 5 -4.67 -48.38 35.21
N HIS A 6 -4.54 -49.32 34.27
CA HIS A 6 -3.95 -49.05 32.95
C HIS A 6 -4.96 -48.53 31.90
N LEU A 7 -6.27 -48.77 32.08
CA LEU A 7 -7.29 -48.32 31.14
C LEU A 7 -7.61 -46.82 31.30
N THR A 8 -7.59 -46.29 32.52
CA THR A 8 -7.89 -44.88 32.79
C THR A 8 -6.77 -43.94 32.33
N SER A 9 -5.51 -44.38 32.31
CA SER A 9 -4.36 -43.60 31.85
C SER A 9 -4.36 -43.41 30.32
N ARG A 10 -4.82 -44.39 29.56
CA ARG A 10 -4.87 -44.29 28.09
C ARG A 10 -6.02 -43.41 27.60
N LEU A 11 -7.14 -43.37 28.29
CA LEU A 11 -8.28 -42.51 27.96
C LEU A 11 -7.97 -41.01 28.24
N ALA A 12 -7.21 -40.72 29.29
CA ALA A 12 -6.80 -39.34 29.60
C ALA A 12 -5.81 -38.75 28.58
N LEU A 13 -4.90 -39.59 28.05
CA LEU A 13 -3.94 -39.12 27.03
C LEU A 13 -4.57 -38.84 25.67
N THR A 14 -5.59 -39.61 25.27
CA THR A 14 -6.30 -39.40 24.01
C THR A 14 -7.19 -38.16 24.04
N ALA A 15 -7.80 -37.85 25.18
CA ALA A 15 -8.62 -36.65 25.35
C ALA A 15 -7.76 -35.36 25.33
N ALA A 16 -6.56 -35.37 25.89
CA ALA A 16 -5.65 -34.26 25.87
C ALA A 16 -5.08 -33.97 24.46
N ALA A 17 -4.79 -35.00 23.68
CA ALA A 17 -4.34 -34.87 22.31
C ALA A 17 -5.42 -34.30 21.38
N ALA A 18 -6.70 -34.67 21.56
CA ALA A 18 -7.82 -34.17 20.80
C ALA A 18 -8.10 -32.68 21.09
N LEU A 19 -7.91 -32.23 22.33
CA LEU A 19 -8.06 -30.81 22.73
C LEU A 19 -6.90 -29.91 22.18
N LEU A 20 -5.70 -30.42 22.05
CA LEU A 20 -4.58 -29.70 21.46
C LEU A 20 -4.70 -29.56 19.94
N LEU A 21 -5.26 -30.52 19.23
CA LEU A 21 -5.51 -30.45 17.80
C LEU A 21 -6.64 -29.47 17.44
N SER A 22 -7.65 -29.31 18.28
CA SER A 22 -8.72 -28.34 18.05
C SER A 22 -8.31 -26.89 18.33
N ALA A 23 -7.28 -26.66 19.13
CA ALA A 23 -6.73 -25.32 19.37
C ALA A 23 -5.83 -24.80 18.22
N MET A 24 -5.28 -25.71 17.39
CA MET A 24 -4.43 -25.32 16.26
C MET A 24 -5.21 -24.97 14.99
N SER A 25 -6.49 -25.31 14.88
CA SER A 25 -7.32 -25.01 13.69
C SER A 25 -7.94 -23.62 13.71
N ALA A 26 -7.79 -22.84 14.76
CA ALA A 26 -8.40 -21.50 14.88
C ALA A 26 -7.53 -20.34 14.39
N ALA A 27 -6.38 -20.59 13.79
CA ALA A 27 -5.38 -19.53 13.53
C ALA A 27 -5.01 -19.34 12.05
N GLN A 28 -5.94 -19.58 11.13
CA GLN A 28 -5.78 -19.12 9.74
C GLN A 28 -7.01 -18.34 9.30
N SER A 29 -7.25 -17.20 9.93
CA SER A 29 -8.13 -16.21 9.37
C SER A 29 -7.36 -15.50 8.25
N LEU A 30 -7.72 -15.75 6.99
CA LEU A 30 -7.27 -14.96 5.87
C LEU A 30 -7.73 -13.51 6.10
N THR A 31 -6.83 -12.64 6.49
CA THR A 31 -7.09 -11.20 6.57
C THR A 31 -7.04 -10.64 5.16
N ASN A 32 -8.11 -10.02 4.71
CA ASN A 32 -8.11 -9.27 3.46
C ASN A 32 -7.47 -7.91 3.72
N TYR A 33 -6.39 -7.61 3.02
CA TYR A 33 -5.76 -6.29 3.05
C TYR A 33 -6.27 -5.46 1.87
N THR A 34 -6.61 -4.22 2.13
CA THR A 34 -6.74 -3.24 1.06
C THR A 34 -5.37 -2.59 0.84
N ASN A 35 -4.88 -2.70 -0.37
CA ASN A 35 -3.54 -2.27 -0.72
C ASN A 35 -3.51 -0.79 -1.05
N PHE A 36 -2.76 -0.05 -0.26
CA PHE A 36 -2.34 1.29 -0.62
C PHE A 36 -0.84 1.29 -0.91
N PRO A 37 -0.40 2.11 -1.86
CA PRO A 37 1.02 2.34 -2.07
C PRO A 37 1.62 3.21 -0.94
N MET A 38 2.95 3.36 -0.99
CA MET A 38 3.61 4.40 -0.22
C MET A 38 3.19 5.77 -0.71
N ILE A 39 2.94 6.68 0.21
CA ILE A 39 2.50 8.05 -0.04
C ILE A 39 3.42 8.98 0.73
N GLY A 40 4.00 9.95 0.06
CA GLY A 40 4.85 10.94 0.70
C GLY A 40 4.06 12.05 1.38
N LEU A 41 4.37 12.31 2.63
CA LEU A 41 3.73 13.30 3.48
C LEU A 41 4.77 14.32 3.96
N VAL A 42 4.46 15.61 3.86
CA VAL A 42 5.28 16.68 4.40
C VAL A 42 4.57 17.38 5.55
N ARG A 43 5.33 18.19 6.29
CA ARG A 43 4.78 19.09 7.29
C ARG A 43 3.72 20.01 6.66
N GLY A 44 2.59 20.22 7.35
CA GLY A 44 1.45 21.02 6.86
C GLY A 44 0.43 20.22 6.05
N GLN A 45 0.67 18.92 5.81
CA GLN A 45 -0.28 18.02 5.18
C GLN A 45 -0.83 16.99 6.17
N THR A 46 -1.99 16.44 5.86
CA THR A 46 -2.58 15.29 6.56
C THR A 46 -2.92 14.22 5.54
N LEU A 47 -2.53 12.97 5.84
CA LEU A 47 -2.96 11.77 5.14
C LEU A 47 -4.14 11.17 5.89
N GLN A 48 -5.26 10.98 5.21
CA GLN A 48 -6.48 10.42 5.78
C GLN A 48 -6.90 9.16 5.02
N ILE A 49 -7.15 8.09 5.76
CA ILE A 49 -7.85 6.90 5.26
C ILE A 49 -9.34 7.12 5.48
N ASN A 50 -10.14 6.91 4.44
CA ASN A 50 -11.60 6.87 4.51
C ASN A 50 -12.07 5.45 4.25
N LEU A 51 -12.97 4.93 5.09
CA LEU A 51 -13.57 3.61 4.98
C LEU A 51 -15.08 3.71 4.98
N VAL A 52 -15.72 2.97 4.09
CA VAL A 52 -17.20 2.92 3.97
C VAL A 52 -17.63 1.46 3.97
N ALA A 53 -18.69 1.15 4.73
CA ALA A 53 -19.39 -0.13 4.65
C ALA A 53 -20.43 -0.06 3.53
N PHE A 54 -20.24 -0.87 2.48
CA PHE A 54 -21.19 -0.97 1.37
C PHE A 54 -22.39 -1.87 1.75
N PRO A 55 -23.64 -1.40 1.54
CA PRO A 55 -24.80 -2.27 1.72
C PRO A 55 -24.75 -3.51 0.81
N PRO A 56 -25.24 -4.67 1.23
CA PRO A 56 -25.98 -4.92 2.49
C PRO A 56 -25.10 -5.30 3.69
N ASP A 57 -23.80 -5.47 3.51
CA ASP A 57 -22.93 -6.07 4.51
C ASP A 57 -22.25 -5.04 5.43
N PRO A 58 -22.00 -5.37 6.70
CA PRO A 58 -21.20 -4.54 7.61
C PRO A 58 -19.73 -4.57 7.21
N CYS A 59 -18.94 -3.61 7.72
CA CYS A 59 -17.49 -3.56 7.55
C CYS A 59 -16.80 -3.59 8.92
N ILE A 60 -16.00 -4.62 9.16
CA ILE A 60 -15.15 -4.73 10.36
C ILE A 60 -13.70 -4.70 9.91
N ALA A 61 -12.96 -3.68 10.31
CA ALA A 61 -11.59 -3.49 9.87
C ALA A 61 -10.71 -2.80 10.93
N THR A 62 -9.40 -2.91 10.75
CA THR A 62 -8.39 -2.13 11.45
C THR A 62 -7.75 -1.17 10.45
N LEU A 63 -7.79 0.12 10.76
CA LEU A 63 -7.12 1.19 10.02
C LEU A 63 -5.78 1.50 10.68
N GLY A 64 -4.76 1.78 9.89
CA GLY A 64 -3.44 2.13 10.40
C GLY A 64 -2.54 2.74 9.33
N PHE A 65 -1.32 3.07 9.74
CA PHE A 65 -0.26 3.54 8.85
C PHE A 65 1.01 2.79 9.19
N GLN A 66 1.84 2.55 8.19
CA GLN A 66 3.15 1.90 8.32
C GLN A 66 4.21 2.76 7.62
N ASN A 67 5.45 2.68 8.11
CA ASN A 67 6.61 3.25 7.41
C ASN A 67 7.19 2.22 6.43
N VAL A 68 8.34 2.55 5.81
CA VAL A 68 9.00 1.73 4.78
C VAL A 68 9.50 0.36 5.27
N ASP A 69 9.71 0.18 6.56
CA ASP A 69 10.15 -1.10 7.16
C ASP A 69 8.96 -1.96 7.65
N GLY A 70 7.72 -1.49 7.44
CA GLY A 70 6.51 -2.14 7.88
C GLY A 70 6.15 -1.87 9.36
N SER A 71 6.93 -1.06 10.07
CA SER A 71 6.58 -0.71 11.46
C SER A 71 5.43 0.29 11.50
N PRO A 72 4.53 0.19 12.51
CA PRO A 72 3.38 1.07 12.61
C PRO A 72 3.79 2.51 12.89
N VAL A 73 3.06 3.45 12.27
CA VAL A 73 3.20 4.90 12.45
C VAL A 73 1.91 5.48 13.02
N GLY A 74 2.00 6.23 14.09
CA GLY A 74 0.84 6.81 14.75
C GLY A 74 -0.02 5.77 15.46
N THR A 75 -1.33 6.00 15.50
CA THR A 75 -2.30 5.10 16.15
C THR A 75 -3.00 4.20 15.13
N THR A 76 -3.40 3.01 15.56
CA THR A 76 -4.32 2.14 14.82
C THR A 76 -5.73 2.27 15.40
N THR A 77 -6.76 2.09 14.57
CA THR A 77 -8.17 2.16 14.99
C THR A 77 -8.95 0.97 14.47
N ASN A 78 -9.60 0.25 15.39
CA ASN A 78 -10.54 -0.80 15.03
C ASN A 78 -11.93 -0.17 14.80
N VAL A 79 -12.57 -0.53 13.70
CA VAL A 79 -13.88 -0.03 13.31
C VAL A 79 -14.84 -1.17 13.03
N ALA A 80 -16.11 -0.99 13.41
CA ALA A 80 -17.22 -1.89 13.10
C ALA A 80 -18.36 -1.02 12.58
N LEU A 81 -18.51 -0.97 11.25
CA LEU A 81 -19.46 -0.11 10.55
C LEU A 81 -20.67 -0.92 10.10
N GLN A 82 -21.86 -0.37 10.34
CA GLN A 82 -23.09 -0.88 9.74
C GLN A 82 -23.16 -0.45 8.26
N PRO A 83 -23.95 -1.14 7.42
CA PRO A 83 -24.15 -0.76 6.03
C PRO A 83 -24.46 0.72 5.83
N GLY A 84 -23.73 1.39 4.95
CA GLY A 84 -23.84 2.83 4.69
C GLY A 84 -23.12 3.76 5.68
N GLN A 85 -22.52 3.21 6.74
CA GLN A 85 -21.68 4.01 7.66
C GLN A 85 -20.26 4.17 7.13
N SER A 86 -19.59 5.22 7.58
CA SER A 86 -18.18 5.51 7.27
C SER A 86 -17.36 5.80 8.52
N ALA A 87 -16.06 5.59 8.43
CA ALA A 87 -15.07 6.00 9.43
C ALA A 87 -13.83 6.54 8.73
N SER A 88 -13.05 7.34 9.44
CA SER A 88 -11.76 7.82 8.94
C SER A 88 -10.68 7.75 10.02
N LEU A 89 -9.43 7.65 9.57
CA LEU A 89 -8.24 7.77 10.40
C LEU A 89 -7.27 8.73 9.72
N ALA A 90 -6.81 9.73 10.46
CA ALA A 90 -5.91 10.77 9.95
C ALA A 90 -4.52 10.70 10.59
N LEU A 91 -3.49 10.94 9.78
CA LEU A 91 -2.09 11.06 10.19
C LEU A 91 -1.57 12.44 9.78
N ASN A 92 -1.25 13.28 10.76
CA ASN A 92 -0.76 14.62 10.52
C ASN A 92 0.76 14.61 10.26
N GLY A 93 1.20 15.17 9.13
CA GLY A 93 2.61 15.28 8.78
C GLY A 93 3.46 16.07 9.78
N ASN A 94 2.84 16.99 10.55
CA ASN A 94 3.54 17.69 11.62
C ASN A 94 4.01 16.77 12.76
N SER A 95 3.37 15.61 12.93
CA SER A 95 3.80 14.61 13.93
C SER A 95 4.96 13.74 13.44
N LEU A 96 5.25 13.73 12.14
CA LEU A 96 6.27 12.88 11.52
C LEU A 96 7.59 13.61 11.31
N THR A 97 7.53 14.89 11.02
CA THR A 97 8.73 15.71 10.79
C THR A 97 8.55 17.14 11.29
N SER A 98 9.60 17.66 11.93
CA SER A 98 9.70 19.07 12.31
C SER A 98 10.36 19.94 11.24
N VAL A 99 11.00 19.30 10.26
CA VAL A 99 11.77 20.00 9.20
C VAL A 99 10.82 20.33 8.05
N PRO A 100 10.72 21.61 7.66
CA PRO A 100 9.94 22.02 6.48
C PRO A 100 10.45 21.31 5.22
N ALA A 101 9.53 20.94 4.34
CA ALA A 101 9.80 20.24 3.07
C ALA A 101 10.47 18.85 3.21
N GLN A 102 10.77 18.40 4.42
CA GLN A 102 11.17 17.02 4.63
C GLN A 102 10.00 16.09 4.39
N ARG A 103 10.17 15.19 3.43
CA ARG A 103 9.19 14.19 3.05
C ARG A 103 9.36 12.91 3.85
N VAL A 104 8.27 12.33 4.34
CA VAL A 104 8.22 11.04 5.02
C VAL A 104 7.28 10.13 4.25
N GLU A 105 7.76 8.95 3.88
CA GLU A 105 6.96 7.96 3.16
C GLU A 105 6.15 7.13 4.15
N VAL A 106 4.86 7.04 3.92
CA VAL A 106 3.90 6.34 4.78
C VAL A 106 2.97 5.49 3.91
N GLN A 107 2.71 4.27 4.33
CA GLN A 107 1.72 3.39 3.70
C GLN A 107 0.44 3.37 4.54
N PRO A 108 -0.72 3.78 3.99
CA PRO A 108 -2.01 3.49 4.60
C PRO A 108 -2.28 1.99 4.60
N THR A 109 -2.89 1.48 5.66
CA THR A 109 -3.25 0.07 5.79
C THR A 109 -4.69 -0.08 6.24
N VAL A 110 -5.42 -0.97 5.58
CA VAL A 110 -6.76 -1.40 5.98
C VAL A 110 -6.78 -2.92 6.02
N VAL A 111 -6.94 -3.47 7.21
CA VAL A 111 -6.99 -4.90 7.44
C VAL A 111 -8.43 -5.28 7.76
N VAL A 112 -9.10 -5.96 6.84
CA VAL A 112 -10.49 -6.38 6.99
C VAL A 112 -10.54 -7.70 7.75
N ALA A 113 -11.42 -7.81 8.75
CA ALA A 113 -11.58 -9.02 9.54
C ALA A 113 -12.04 -10.20 8.67
N ALA A 114 -11.35 -11.33 8.83
CA ALA A 114 -11.67 -12.54 8.08
C ALA A 114 -12.95 -13.23 8.62
N GLY A 115 -13.63 -13.99 7.74
CA GLY A 115 -14.77 -14.83 8.12
C GLY A 115 -16.09 -14.08 8.30
N VAL A 116 -16.11 -12.78 8.10
CA VAL A 116 -17.34 -11.98 8.04
C VAL A 116 -17.55 -11.58 6.59
N ALA A 117 -18.76 -11.78 6.05
CA ALA A 117 -19.14 -11.15 4.80
C ALA A 117 -19.03 -9.63 5.02
N SER A 118 -17.99 -9.03 4.48
CA SER A 118 -17.64 -7.64 4.78
C SER A 118 -17.33 -6.94 3.48
N GLN A 119 -18.16 -5.97 3.15
CA GLN A 119 -17.98 -5.11 1.97
C GLN A 119 -17.46 -3.75 2.41
N CYS A 120 -16.14 -3.65 2.51
CA CYS A 120 -15.45 -2.41 2.81
C CYS A 120 -14.90 -1.80 1.52
N SER A 121 -15.17 -0.52 1.31
CA SER A 121 -14.48 0.29 0.31
C SER A 121 -13.60 1.30 1.03
N ALA A 122 -12.33 1.37 0.65
CA ALA A 122 -11.37 2.26 1.27
C ALA A 122 -10.74 3.19 0.23
N SER A 123 -10.44 4.40 0.66
CA SER A 123 -9.64 5.36 -0.08
C SER A 123 -8.69 6.09 0.86
N ALA A 124 -7.61 6.64 0.33
CA ALA A 124 -6.72 7.52 1.07
C ALA A 124 -6.62 8.87 0.35
N GLU A 125 -6.55 9.94 1.10
CA GLU A 125 -6.39 11.29 0.56
C GLU A 125 -5.33 12.07 1.34
N ILE A 126 -4.64 12.98 0.63
CA ILE A 126 -3.78 13.98 1.25
C ILE A 126 -4.47 15.33 1.11
N TYR A 127 -4.55 16.08 2.20
CA TYR A 127 -5.02 17.44 2.16
C TYR A 127 -4.08 18.41 2.90
N ASP A 128 -4.09 19.66 2.48
CA ASP A 128 -3.38 20.75 3.12
C ASP A 128 -4.09 21.17 4.42
N ASN A 129 -3.34 21.30 5.52
CA ASN A 129 -3.91 21.59 6.83
C ASN A 129 -4.42 23.04 6.98
N VAL A 130 -3.96 23.94 6.11
CA VAL A 130 -4.35 25.36 6.15
C VAL A 130 -5.58 25.62 5.29
N LEU A 131 -5.58 25.04 4.08
CA LEU A 131 -6.63 25.29 3.09
C LEU A 131 -7.71 24.22 3.10
N GLY A 132 -7.44 23.04 3.68
CA GLY A 132 -8.33 21.88 3.65
C GLY A 132 -8.54 21.28 2.26
N LEU A 133 -7.73 21.71 1.28
CA LEU A 133 -7.85 21.24 -0.11
C LEU A 133 -7.17 19.88 -0.27
N SER A 134 -7.91 18.89 -0.73
CA SER A 134 -7.33 17.60 -1.11
C SER A 134 -6.42 17.77 -2.33
N SER A 135 -5.17 17.33 -2.20
CA SER A 135 -4.18 17.37 -3.28
C SER A 135 -4.10 16.07 -4.05
N VAL A 136 -4.41 14.94 -3.39
CA VAL A 136 -4.34 13.60 -3.97
C VAL A 136 -5.40 12.72 -3.34
N ALA A 137 -6.14 11.95 -4.15
CA ALA A 137 -7.01 10.87 -3.71
C ALA A 137 -6.55 9.56 -4.33
N VAL A 138 -6.32 8.55 -3.49
CA VAL A 138 -5.83 7.23 -3.90
C VAL A 138 -6.90 6.20 -3.60
N PRO A 139 -7.49 5.55 -4.61
CA PRO A 139 -8.39 4.45 -4.37
C PRO A 139 -7.63 3.26 -3.78
N GLY A 140 -8.21 2.60 -2.81
CA GLY A 140 -7.73 1.31 -2.35
C GLY A 140 -8.02 0.25 -3.42
N ALA A 141 -7.01 -0.44 -3.88
CA ALA A 141 -7.18 -1.47 -4.90
C ALA A 141 -7.27 -2.86 -4.26
N ALA A 142 -8.31 -3.61 -4.64
CA ALA A 142 -8.40 -5.03 -4.37
C ALA A 142 -7.85 -5.79 -5.60
N GLY A 143 -6.65 -6.37 -5.45
CA GLY A 143 -6.00 -7.19 -6.47
C GLY A 143 -5.30 -6.36 -7.55
N TRP A 144 -3.98 -6.44 -7.58
CA TRP A 144 -3.14 -5.81 -8.61
C TRP A 144 -2.69 -6.85 -9.63
N PRO A 145 -2.58 -6.48 -10.91
CA PRO A 145 -1.96 -7.36 -11.90
C PRO A 145 -0.50 -7.66 -11.53
N PRO A 146 0.06 -8.80 -11.97
CA PRO A 146 1.42 -9.20 -11.62
C PRO A 146 2.51 -8.21 -12.06
N ASP A 147 2.27 -7.46 -13.15
CA ASP A 147 3.19 -6.45 -13.66
C ASP A 147 2.46 -5.09 -13.77
N PRO A 148 2.63 -4.19 -12.78
CA PRO A 148 2.00 -2.88 -12.83
C PRO A 148 2.61 -2.05 -13.98
N ALA A 149 1.78 -1.70 -14.96
CA ALA A 149 2.17 -0.82 -16.06
C ALA A 149 1.72 0.61 -15.77
N PHE A 150 2.61 1.54 -16.08
CA PHE A 150 2.36 2.97 -15.94
C PHE A 150 2.32 3.63 -17.31
N GLY A 151 1.52 4.66 -17.44
CA GLY A 151 1.58 5.56 -18.60
C GLY A 151 2.83 6.44 -18.58
N MET A 152 3.00 7.24 -19.65
CA MET A 152 4.02 8.26 -19.69
C MET A 152 3.69 9.41 -18.73
N ILE A 153 4.68 9.88 -18.02
CA ILE A 153 4.59 10.96 -17.03
C ILE A 153 5.49 12.11 -17.48
N GLY A 154 4.93 13.30 -17.59
CA GLY A 154 5.72 14.48 -17.88
C GLY A 154 6.33 15.08 -16.61
N VAL A 155 7.62 15.35 -16.65
CA VAL A 155 8.39 15.93 -15.55
C VAL A 155 9.20 17.14 -16.00
N THR A 156 9.24 18.19 -15.17
CA THR A 156 10.04 19.39 -15.37
C THR A 156 11.30 19.39 -14.49
N GLU A 157 12.22 20.30 -14.72
CA GLU A 157 13.46 20.45 -13.94
C GLU A 157 13.23 20.51 -12.42
N LEU A 158 12.15 21.17 -11.98
CA LEU A 158 11.84 21.38 -10.56
C LEU A 158 11.06 20.25 -9.91
N GLN A 159 10.83 19.17 -10.63
CA GLN A 159 10.04 18.02 -10.17
C GLN A 159 10.91 16.76 -10.10
N THR A 160 10.43 15.81 -9.30
CA THR A 160 10.96 14.44 -9.25
C THR A 160 9.82 13.48 -9.46
N VAL A 161 10.01 12.47 -10.31
CA VAL A 161 9.14 11.29 -10.37
C VAL A 161 9.68 10.27 -9.38
N ARG A 162 8.82 9.78 -8.52
CA ARG A 162 9.10 8.68 -7.58
C ARG A 162 8.28 7.46 -7.94
N LEU A 163 8.94 6.32 -8.08
CA LEU A 163 8.33 5.02 -8.23
C LEU A 163 8.43 4.28 -6.90
N ASN A 164 7.28 4.08 -6.25
CA ASN A 164 7.17 3.36 -4.99
C ASN A 164 6.79 1.91 -5.25
N VAL A 165 7.36 0.98 -4.48
CA VAL A 165 6.99 -0.44 -4.47
C VAL A 165 6.89 -0.96 -3.05
N VAL A 166 5.87 -1.74 -2.79
CA VAL A 166 5.58 -2.40 -1.51
C VAL A 166 5.46 -3.90 -1.75
N ALA A 167 6.07 -4.71 -0.89
CA ALA A 167 5.83 -6.15 -0.84
C ALA A 167 4.49 -6.43 -0.16
N TYR A 168 3.55 -6.99 -0.92
CA TYR A 168 2.21 -7.26 -0.42
C TYR A 168 2.16 -8.57 0.39
N PRO A 169 1.76 -8.53 1.67
CA PRO A 169 1.59 -9.74 2.47
C PRO A 169 0.56 -10.71 1.85
N PRO A 170 0.82 -12.03 1.91
CA PRO A 170 1.93 -12.70 2.57
C PRO A 170 3.19 -12.81 1.71
N ASP A 171 3.19 -12.34 0.47
CA ASP A 171 4.23 -12.63 -0.51
C ASP A 171 5.39 -11.61 -0.47
N PRO A 172 6.64 -12.06 -0.65
CA PRO A 172 7.77 -11.16 -0.85
C PRO A 172 7.72 -10.52 -2.23
N CYS A 173 8.29 -9.32 -2.37
CA CYS A 173 8.46 -8.66 -3.66
C CYS A 173 9.91 -8.79 -4.13
N VAL A 174 10.11 -9.47 -5.25
CA VAL A 174 11.42 -9.57 -5.92
C VAL A 174 11.28 -9.04 -7.34
N GLY A 175 12.10 -8.04 -7.69
CA GLY A 175 11.95 -7.40 -8.99
C GLY A 175 12.99 -6.32 -9.26
N GLN A 176 12.71 -5.49 -10.25
CA GLN A 176 13.54 -4.36 -10.64
C GLN A 176 12.66 -3.15 -10.93
N LEU A 177 13.11 -1.99 -10.46
CA LEU A 177 12.53 -0.68 -10.73
C LEU A 177 13.43 0.06 -11.72
N SER A 178 12.81 0.75 -12.67
CA SER A 178 13.52 1.58 -13.66
C SER A 178 12.60 2.64 -14.25
N PHE A 179 13.18 3.53 -15.06
CA PHE A 179 12.44 4.46 -15.88
C PHE A 179 12.91 4.36 -17.32
N VAL A 180 12.00 4.54 -18.28
CA VAL A 180 12.33 4.62 -19.70
C VAL A 180 11.75 5.91 -20.28
N ASN A 181 12.39 6.44 -21.33
CA ASN A 181 11.86 7.59 -22.09
C ASN A 181 10.83 7.13 -23.17
N ALA A 182 10.31 8.08 -23.94
CA ALA A 182 9.34 7.81 -25.01
C ALA A 182 9.87 6.89 -26.13
N GLN A 183 11.17 6.66 -26.21
CA GLN A 183 11.79 5.74 -27.16
C GLN A 183 12.05 4.35 -26.55
N GLY A 184 11.59 4.10 -25.32
CA GLY A 184 11.85 2.87 -24.58
C GLY A 184 13.29 2.71 -24.08
N VAL A 185 14.10 3.77 -24.15
CA VAL A 185 15.47 3.77 -23.64
C VAL A 185 15.47 4.07 -22.16
N GLN A 186 16.21 3.28 -21.38
CA GLN A 186 16.36 3.50 -19.95
C GLN A 186 16.95 4.89 -19.64
N VAL A 187 16.39 5.57 -18.66
CA VAL A 187 16.85 6.84 -18.12
C VAL A 187 17.04 6.74 -16.61
N GLY A 188 18.08 7.40 -16.09
CA GLY A 188 18.43 7.31 -14.67
C GLY A 188 18.98 5.94 -14.27
N ASN A 189 18.86 5.64 -12.99
CA ASN A 189 19.35 4.41 -12.39
C ASN A 189 18.27 3.30 -12.42
N THR A 190 18.71 2.04 -12.25
CA THR A 190 17.84 0.92 -11.91
C THR A 190 18.06 0.51 -10.46
N LEU A 191 17.02 -0.05 -9.84
CA LEU A 191 17.06 -0.59 -8.49
C LEU A 191 16.54 -2.02 -8.50
N ASN A 192 17.41 -3.00 -8.17
CA ASN A 192 16.97 -4.36 -7.88
C ASN A 192 16.40 -4.42 -6.47
N VAL A 193 15.24 -5.03 -6.32
CA VAL A 193 14.51 -5.09 -5.06
C VAL A 193 14.32 -6.52 -4.60
N GLN A 194 14.44 -6.72 -3.29
CA GLN A 194 14.10 -7.95 -2.59
C GLN A 194 13.52 -7.55 -1.23
N LEU A 195 12.19 -7.48 -1.16
CA LEU A 195 11.45 -6.98 0.00
C LEU A 195 10.73 -8.15 0.69
N ALA A 196 10.83 -8.19 2.00
CA ALA A 196 9.96 -9.03 2.82
C ALA A 196 8.52 -8.46 2.83
N PRO A 197 7.50 -9.29 3.12
CA PRO A 197 6.12 -8.83 3.22
C PRO A 197 5.96 -7.60 4.11
N GLY A 198 5.28 -6.57 3.62
CA GLY A 198 5.05 -5.29 4.31
C GLY A 198 6.20 -4.28 4.20
N GLN A 199 7.35 -4.65 3.62
CA GLN A 199 8.42 -3.69 3.35
C GLN A 199 8.19 -2.92 2.06
N ALA A 200 8.74 -1.71 2.00
CA ALA A 200 8.66 -0.84 0.84
C ALA A 200 10.03 -0.27 0.45
N VAL A 201 10.13 0.18 -0.79
CA VAL A 201 11.27 0.91 -1.33
C VAL A 201 10.81 1.85 -2.44
N TRP A 202 11.62 2.84 -2.75
CA TRP A 202 11.35 3.73 -3.87
C TRP A 202 12.60 3.99 -4.72
N LEU A 203 12.34 4.44 -5.95
CA LEU A 203 13.35 4.92 -6.88
C LEU A 203 12.95 6.32 -7.35
N ASP A 204 13.85 7.29 -7.20
CA ASP A 204 13.65 8.68 -7.62
C ASP A 204 14.34 8.96 -8.97
N LEU A 205 13.65 9.72 -9.81
CA LEU A 205 14.19 10.29 -11.03
C LEU A 205 13.99 11.81 -11.02
N PRO A 206 15.02 12.60 -10.63
CA PRO A 206 14.95 14.06 -10.68
C PRO A 206 14.81 14.57 -12.11
N GLY A 207 13.87 15.44 -12.38
CA GLY A 207 13.66 16.04 -13.70
C GLY A 207 14.85 16.88 -14.17
N SER A 208 15.63 17.44 -13.24
CA SER A 208 16.88 18.15 -13.54
C SER A 208 17.94 17.27 -14.21
N THR A 209 17.84 15.94 -14.13
CA THR A 209 18.72 15.01 -14.87
C THR A 209 18.29 14.80 -16.31
N LEU A 210 17.06 15.14 -16.65
CA LEU A 210 16.44 14.92 -17.96
C LEU A 210 16.32 16.20 -18.77
N VAL A 211 16.09 17.33 -18.11
CA VAL A 211 15.91 18.64 -18.74
C VAL A 211 16.79 19.67 -18.06
N THR A 212 17.36 20.57 -18.86
CA THR A 212 18.30 21.57 -18.39
C THR A 212 17.78 23.00 -18.49
N LYS A 213 16.57 23.17 -19.04
CA LYS A 213 15.95 24.47 -19.22
C LYS A 213 14.65 24.57 -18.46
N LEU A 214 14.47 25.62 -17.70
CA LEU A 214 13.23 25.91 -16.98
C LEU A 214 12.05 25.92 -17.95
N GLY A 215 10.98 25.25 -17.55
CA GLY A 215 9.76 25.09 -18.36
C GLY A 215 9.83 24.03 -19.47
N GLN A 216 11.00 23.43 -19.70
CA GLN A 216 11.10 22.26 -20.56
C GLN A 216 10.53 21.04 -19.82
N ARG A 217 9.91 20.11 -20.57
CA ARG A 217 9.32 18.89 -20.06
C ARG A 217 9.94 17.68 -20.74
N ALA A 218 10.24 16.65 -19.97
CA ALA A 218 10.58 15.32 -20.48
C ALA A 218 9.46 14.33 -20.13
N GLU A 219 9.26 13.35 -21.01
CA GLU A 219 8.31 12.27 -20.81
C GLU A 219 9.07 11.01 -20.38
N VAL A 220 8.63 10.41 -19.25
CA VAL A 220 9.20 9.18 -18.70
C VAL A 220 8.11 8.20 -18.32
N GLN A 221 8.39 6.92 -18.44
CA GLN A 221 7.52 5.84 -18.00
C GLN A 221 8.20 5.09 -16.85
N PRO A 222 7.58 5.02 -15.66
CA PRO A 222 7.99 4.10 -14.61
C PRO A 222 7.79 2.64 -15.07
N VAL A 223 8.76 1.78 -14.76
CA VAL A 223 8.74 0.36 -15.11
C VAL A 223 9.04 -0.47 -13.88
N VAL A 224 8.16 -1.41 -13.56
CA VAL A 224 8.36 -2.43 -12.53
C VAL A 224 8.34 -3.79 -13.21
N THR A 225 9.42 -4.54 -13.06
CA THR A 225 9.49 -5.93 -13.51
C THR A 225 9.49 -6.83 -12.28
N ALA A 226 8.40 -7.56 -12.03
CA ALA A 226 8.22 -8.40 -10.86
C ALA A 226 7.70 -9.80 -11.26
N PRO A 227 8.57 -10.70 -11.74
CA PRO A 227 8.16 -11.96 -12.35
C PRO A 227 7.41 -12.90 -11.40
N ASN A 228 7.55 -12.71 -10.09
CA ASN A 228 6.93 -13.59 -9.08
C ASN A 228 5.66 -13.00 -8.45
N GLY A 229 5.20 -11.82 -8.89
CA GLY A 229 4.11 -11.11 -8.23
C GLY A 229 4.51 -10.58 -6.84
N GLY A 230 3.53 -10.33 -5.97
CA GLY A 230 3.76 -9.85 -4.60
C GLY A 230 4.18 -8.38 -4.47
N CYS A 231 4.34 -7.67 -5.58
CA CYS A 231 4.72 -6.26 -5.63
C CYS A 231 3.50 -5.38 -5.96
N VAL A 232 3.25 -4.39 -5.13
CA VAL A 232 2.31 -3.29 -5.41
C VAL A 232 3.12 -2.04 -5.68
N ALA A 233 2.83 -1.36 -6.78
CA ALA A 233 3.58 -0.19 -7.19
C ALA A 233 2.68 1.05 -7.35
N SER A 234 3.28 2.22 -7.24
CA SER A 234 2.66 3.49 -7.59
C SER A 234 3.72 4.48 -8.04
N ALA A 235 3.33 5.44 -8.84
CA ALA A 235 4.20 6.55 -9.21
C ALA A 235 3.60 7.87 -8.72
N GLU A 236 4.46 8.80 -8.37
CA GLU A 236 4.06 10.14 -7.98
C GLU A 236 5.05 11.17 -8.51
N VAL A 237 4.57 12.38 -8.70
CA VAL A 237 5.40 13.54 -9.05
C VAL A 237 5.32 14.52 -7.90
N TYR A 238 6.47 14.96 -7.39
CA TYR A 238 6.52 15.97 -6.35
C TYR A 238 7.45 17.13 -6.72
N ILE A 239 7.20 18.28 -6.10
CA ILE A 239 7.96 19.51 -6.33
C ILE A 239 9.17 19.52 -5.39
N ASN A 240 10.39 19.58 -5.93
CA ASN A 240 11.64 19.43 -5.18
C ASN A 240 11.80 20.42 -4.01
N GLY A 241 11.44 21.67 -4.19
CA GLY A 241 11.60 22.69 -3.13
C GLY A 241 10.56 22.62 -2.02
N LEU A 242 9.41 22.02 -2.29
CA LEU A 242 8.28 21.91 -1.36
C LEU A 242 8.11 20.48 -0.78
N GLY A 243 8.64 19.47 -1.46
CA GLY A 243 8.41 18.06 -1.12
C GLY A 243 6.96 17.60 -1.30
N ALA A 244 6.06 18.52 -1.65
CA ALA A 244 4.63 18.24 -1.78
C ALA A 244 4.36 17.44 -3.06
N THR A 245 3.59 16.34 -2.93
CA THR A 245 3.10 15.56 -4.07
C THR A 245 2.12 16.39 -4.88
N SER A 246 2.38 16.53 -6.17
CA SER A 246 1.52 17.26 -7.10
C SER A 246 0.61 16.34 -7.91
N VAL A 247 1.05 15.11 -8.16
CA VAL A 247 0.29 14.08 -8.90
C VAL A 247 0.62 12.71 -8.34
N TYR A 248 -0.42 11.90 -8.14
CA TYR A 248 -0.33 10.48 -7.84
C TYR A 248 -0.85 9.69 -9.02
N ILE A 249 -0.15 8.64 -9.43
CA ILE A 249 -0.48 7.84 -10.60
C ILE A 249 -0.54 6.38 -10.16
N PRO A 250 -1.75 5.78 -10.09
CA PRO A 250 -1.87 4.35 -9.93
C PRO A 250 -1.38 3.65 -11.20
N PRO A 251 -0.91 2.41 -11.13
CA PRO A 251 -0.68 1.60 -12.31
C PRO A 251 -2.00 1.36 -13.05
N ASP A 252 -1.93 1.22 -14.36
CA ASP A 252 -3.09 0.90 -15.19
C ASP A 252 -3.58 -0.54 -14.87
N PRO A 253 -4.76 -0.73 -14.30
CA PRO A 253 -5.27 -2.06 -13.98
C PRO A 253 -5.55 -2.92 -15.23
N CYS A 254 -5.60 -2.30 -16.40
CA CYS A 254 -5.97 -2.98 -17.64
C CYS A 254 -4.78 -3.51 -18.46
N SER A 255 -3.55 -3.15 -18.10
CA SER A 255 -2.38 -3.49 -18.93
C SER A 255 -1.98 -4.98 -18.89
N ALA A 256 -2.44 -5.73 -17.90
CA ALA A 256 -2.08 -7.15 -17.71
C ALA A 256 -3.20 -8.15 -18.03
N SER A 257 -4.42 -7.71 -18.32
CA SER A 257 -5.53 -8.61 -18.63
C SER A 257 -6.23 -8.22 -19.92
N ALA A 258 -6.31 -9.17 -20.87
CA ALA A 258 -7.13 -9.07 -22.09
C ALA A 258 -8.65 -8.87 -21.81
N SER A 259 -9.05 -8.66 -20.57
CA SER A 259 -10.44 -8.55 -20.12
C SER A 259 -10.94 -7.11 -19.95
N CYS A 260 -10.08 -6.09 -20.06
CA CYS A 260 -10.51 -4.69 -20.11
C CYS A 260 -10.82 -4.23 -21.54
N ALA A 261 -11.66 -4.97 -22.25
CA ALA A 261 -12.25 -4.45 -23.48
C ALA A 261 -13.18 -3.29 -23.10
N VAL A 262 -12.81 -2.08 -23.46
CA VAL A 262 -13.68 -0.90 -23.38
C VAL A 262 -14.93 -1.20 -24.23
N PRO A 263 -16.13 -1.04 -23.69
CA PRO A 263 -17.38 -1.24 -24.46
C PRO A 263 -17.53 -0.25 -25.59
#